data_d054b415589e1f801d0f90eaddf3e6c7
#
_entry.id   d054b415589e1f801d0f90eaddf3e6c7
#
_cell.length_a   1.000
_cell.length_b   1.000
_cell.length_c   1.000
_cell.angle_alpha   90.00
_cell.angle_beta   90.00
_cell.angle_gamma   90.00
#
_symmetry.space_group_name_H-M   'P 1'
#
loop_
_entity.id
_entity.type
_entity.pdbx_description
1 polymer ?
#
loop_
_entity_poly.entity_id
_entity_poly.type
_entity_poly.pdbx_seq_one_letter_code
_entity_poly.pdbx_strand_id
1 'polypeptide(L)'
;MVVHGRSGGLVPECLSSLIDDLQAKRSAPVQLQALTAEECPYLPDRPILLLPLLLWPGCHARHDVPAIRERLRSDGAKVTMLPFLGAWPLWWRLVVSSVQCQLEPDSVLVHHPLREGVADRFLTMLSASFSLPLVSFDRWPEHQTQHPDARPIPLALAPNRMTESLYQVDGSPPLLEDPLIRQGLLDLLAFLP
;
A
#
# COMPACT_ATOMS: atom_id res chain seq x y z
N MET A 1 12.79 -0.05 -2.94
CA MET A 1 11.35 0.24 -2.72
C MET A 1 11.15 0.78 -1.32
N VAL A 2 10.11 1.60 -1.10
CA VAL A 2 9.84 2.24 0.20
C VAL A 2 8.45 1.82 0.68
N VAL A 3 8.36 1.36 1.94
CA VAL A 3 7.13 0.97 2.63
C VAL A 3 6.97 1.73 3.94
N HIS A 4 5.77 1.74 4.50
CA HIS A 4 5.55 2.42 5.79
C HIS A 4 6.41 1.78 6.90
N GLY A 5 6.39 0.45 7.04
CA GLY A 5 7.02 -0.27 8.14
C GLY A 5 6.25 -0.16 9.47
N ARG A 6 6.64 -0.98 10.44
CA ARG A 6 6.23 -0.91 11.86
C ARG A 6 7.30 -0.16 12.67
N SER A 7 7.06 0.09 13.94
CA SER A 7 8.06 0.69 14.85
C SER A 7 9.39 -0.04 14.76
N GLY A 8 10.49 0.71 14.76
CA GLY A 8 11.84 0.17 14.64
C GLY A 8 12.21 -0.37 13.25
N GLY A 9 11.50 0.05 12.20
CA GLY A 9 11.81 -0.35 10.83
C GLY A 9 11.37 -1.77 10.46
N LEU A 10 10.61 -2.45 11.31
CA LEU A 10 10.12 -3.79 11.03
C LEU A 10 9.17 -3.79 9.82
N VAL A 11 9.38 -4.74 8.93
CA VAL A 11 8.55 -4.93 7.73
C VAL A 11 7.74 -6.21 7.88
N PRO A 12 6.42 -6.20 7.60
CA PRO A 12 5.61 -7.42 7.57
C PRO A 12 6.16 -8.46 6.59
N GLU A 13 6.10 -9.75 6.96
CA GLU A 13 6.67 -10.86 6.20
C GLU A 13 6.14 -10.93 4.76
N CYS A 14 4.86 -10.65 4.52
CA CYS A 14 4.29 -10.64 3.18
C CYS A 14 4.97 -9.62 2.23
N LEU A 15 5.48 -8.50 2.76
CA LEU A 15 6.26 -7.53 1.99
C LEU A 15 7.69 -8.01 1.75
N SER A 16 8.36 -8.58 2.75
CA SER A 16 9.71 -9.15 2.58
C SER A 16 9.68 -10.28 1.55
N SER A 17 8.75 -11.22 1.68
CA SER A 17 8.56 -12.32 0.72
C SER A 17 8.24 -11.81 -0.70
N LEU A 18 7.44 -10.75 -0.85
CA LEU A 18 7.18 -10.13 -2.16
C LEU A 18 8.49 -9.61 -2.80
N ILE A 19 9.38 -9.04 -1.98
CA ILE A 19 10.67 -8.51 -2.48
C ILE A 19 11.60 -9.66 -2.88
N ASP A 20 11.63 -10.75 -2.12
CA ASP A 20 12.44 -11.93 -2.44
C ASP A 20 11.98 -12.56 -3.77
N ASP A 21 10.67 -12.70 -3.98
CA ASP A 21 10.11 -13.18 -5.23
C ASP A 21 10.39 -12.22 -6.41
N LEU A 22 10.33 -10.92 -6.16
CA LEU A 22 10.67 -9.91 -7.17
C LEU A 22 12.16 -9.97 -7.51
N GLN A 23 13.04 -10.12 -6.51
CA GLN A 23 14.47 -10.26 -6.74
C GLN A 23 14.78 -11.50 -7.59
N ALA A 24 14.05 -12.61 -7.40
CA ALA A 24 14.20 -13.81 -8.23
C ALA A 24 13.83 -13.58 -9.70
N LYS A 25 12.97 -12.60 -10.00
CA LYS A 25 12.54 -12.23 -11.36
C LYS A 25 13.40 -11.14 -12.01
N ARG A 26 14.31 -10.50 -11.26
CA ARG A 26 15.07 -9.32 -11.72
C ARG A 26 16.56 -9.51 -11.57
N SER A 27 17.32 -9.08 -12.59
CA SER A 27 18.77 -9.01 -12.53
C SER A 27 19.28 -7.80 -11.72
N ALA A 28 18.52 -6.71 -11.69
CA ALA A 28 18.85 -5.53 -10.90
C ALA A 28 18.53 -5.77 -9.41
N PRO A 29 19.39 -5.34 -8.48
CA PRO A 29 19.12 -5.47 -7.05
C PRO A 29 17.83 -4.78 -6.64
N VAL A 30 17.04 -5.46 -5.81
CA VAL A 30 15.83 -4.91 -5.21
C VAL A 30 16.07 -4.75 -3.72
N GLN A 31 15.92 -3.52 -3.22
CA GLN A 31 16.09 -3.22 -1.79
C GLN A 31 14.80 -2.63 -1.23
N LEU A 32 14.51 -2.96 0.03
CA LEU A 32 13.35 -2.48 0.76
C LEU A 32 13.80 -1.56 1.89
N GLN A 33 13.18 -0.39 1.96
CA GLN A 33 13.35 0.57 3.04
C GLN A 33 12.02 0.82 3.74
N ALA A 34 11.97 0.64 5.05
CA ALA A 34 10.86 1.12 5.86
C ALA A 34 11.04 2.61 6.16
N LEU A 35 9.96 3.39 6.08
CA LEU A 35 9.97 4.82 6.48
C LEU A 35 10.27 5.01 7.98
N THR A 36 9.97 4.00 8.77
CA THR A 36 10.19 3.97 10.23
C THR A 36 11.59 3.48 10.62
N ALA A 37 12.45 3.10 9.66
CA ALA A 37 13.83 2.70 9.91
C ALA A 37 14.71 3.94 10.10
N GLU A 38 15.63 3.87 11.06
CA GLU A 38 16.61 4.94 11.31
C GLU A 38 17.68 4.97 10.23
N GLU A 39 18.07 3.81 9.72
CA GLU A 39 19.11 3.66 8.69
C GLU A 39 18.54 3.43 7.30
N CYS A 40 19.19 4.01 6.31
CA CYS A 40 18.91 3.71 4.91
C CYS A 40 19.84 2.59 4.45
N PRO A 41 19.34 1.57 3.73
CA PRO A 41 20.20 0.53 3.18
C PRO A 41 21.25 1.16 2.25
N TYR A 42 22.46 0.60 2.26
CA TYR A 42 23.52 0.98 1.33
C TYR A 42 23.05 0.73 -0.11
N LEU A 43 23.20 1.73 -0.97
CA LEU A 43 22.84 1.63 -2.37
C LEU A 43 24.12 1.63 -3.23
N PRO A 44 24.18 0.75 -4.22
CA PRO A 44 25.32 0.69 -5.11
C PRO A 44 25.44 1.97 -5.98
N ASP A 45 26.63 2.24 -6.49
CA ASP A 45 26.89 3.34 -7.43
C ASP A 45 26.30 3.05 -8.82
N ARG A 46 24.98 3.12 -8.89
CA ARG A 46 24.18 2.94 -10.11
C ARG A 46 22.88 3.75 -10.04
N PRO A 47 22.20 4.00 -11.18
CA PRO A 47 20.90 4.67 -11.18
C PRO A 47 19.88 3.91 -10.33
N ILE A 48 19.13 4.65 -9.52
CA ILE A 48 18.14 4.12 -8.57
C ILE A 48 16.74 4.43 -9.08
N LEU A 49 15.89 3.42 -9.13
CA LEU A 49 14.45 3.57 -9.28
C LEU A 49 13.79 3.52 -7.90
N LEU A 50 13.33 4.67 -7.41
CA LEU A 50 12.67 4.78 -6.11
C LEU A 50 11.17 4.59 -6.27
N LEU A 51 10.65 3.50 -5.72
CA LEU A 51 9.23 3.15 -5.79
C LEU A 51 8.59 3.17 -4.41
N PRO A 52 7.62 4.07 -4.15
CA PRO A 52 6.84 4.05 -2.92
C PRO A 52 5.69 3.03 -3.00
N LEU A 53 5.75 1.95 -2.23
CA LEU A 53 4.65 0.99 -2.05
C LEU A 53 3.66 1.53 -1.00
N LEU A 54 3.06 2.67 -1.30
CA LEU A 54 2.07 3.36 -0.47
C LEU A 54 0.76 3.44 -1.22
N LEU A 55 -0.38 3.21 -0.55
CA LEU A 55 -1.70 3.29 -1.18
C LEU A 55 -2.27 4.71 -1.22
N TRP A 56 -1.88 5.57 -0.28
CA TRP A 56 -2.57 6.82 -0.03
C TRP A 56 -1.70 8.04 -0.31
N PRO A 57 -2.27 9.14 -0.83
CA PRO A 57 -1.59 10.42 -1.05
C PRO A 57 -1.39 11.20 0.25
N GLY A 58 -1.02 10.49 1.33
CA GLY A 58 -0.80 11.04 2.66
C GLY A 58 0.56 11.71 2.82
N CYS A 59 0.89 12.06 4.08
CA CYS A 59 2.12 12.74 4.46
C CYS A 59 3.38 12.01 3.97
N HIS A 60 3.41 10.69 4.13
CA HIS A 60 4.54 9.86 3.70
C HIS A 60 4.83 9.97 2.20
N ALA A 61 3.81 9.89 1.35
CA ALA A 61 3.99 10.00 -0.10
C ALA A 61 4.40 11.41 -0.54
N ARG A 62 4.01 12.45 0.23
CA ARG A 62 4.21 13.86 -0.14
C ARG A 62 5.47 14.50 0.45
N HIS A 63 5.96 13.99 1.57
CA HIS A 63 7.09 14.57 2.30
C HIS A 63 8.22 13.58 2.54
N ASP A 64 7.97 12.42 3.12
CA ASP A 64 9.02 11.50 3.55
C ASP A 64 9.72 10.84 2.35
N VAL A 65 8.96 10.36 1.35
CA VAL A 65 9.57 9.77 0.15
C VAL A 65 10.34 10.78 -0.69
N PRO A 66 9.85 12.01 -0.94
CA PRO A 66 10.67 13.08 -1.53
C PRO A 66 11.94 13.39 -0.74
N ALA A 67 11.89 13.40 0.60
CA ALA A 67 13.07 13.61 1.43
C ALA A 67 14.11 12.50 1.26
N ILE A 68 13.68 11.24 1.15
CA ILE A 68 14.57 10.10 0.82
C ILE A 68 15.23 10.33 -0.54
N ARG A 69 14.46 10.73 -1.56
CA ARG A 69 15.01 11.05 -2.89
C ARG A 69 16.10 12.12 -2.84
N GLU A 70 15.83 13.22 -2.12
CA GLU A 70 16.79 14.33 -2.05
C GLU A 70 18.06 13.92 -1.27
N ARG A 71 17.93 13.14 -0.21
CA ARG A 71 19.08 12.59 0.51
C ARG A 71 19.94 11.72 -0.42
N LEU A 72 19.34 10.76 -1.14
CA LEU A 72 20.07 9.89 -2.08
C LEU A 72 20.77 10.70 -3.19
N ARG A 73 20.15 11.78 -3.66
CA ARG A 73 20.76 12.69 -4.63
C ARG A 73 21.93 13.47 -4.05
N SER A 74 21.81 13.91 -2.80
CA SER A 74 22.91 14.58 -2.09
C SER A 74 24.10 13.66 -1.89
N ASP A 75 23.84 12.35 -1.75
CA ASP A 75 24.87 11.30 -1.67
C ASP A 75 25.44 10.91 -3.06
N GLY A 76 25.06 11.64 -4.12
CA GLY A 76 25.57 11.47 -5.48
C GLY A 76 24.78 10.50 -6.37
N ALA A 77 23.70 9.88 -5.88
CA ALA A 77 22.95 8.91 -6.65
C ALA A 77 22.06 9.57 -7.73
N LYS A 78 21.96 8.93 -8.91
CA LYS A 78 20.96 9.27 -9.93
C LYS A 78 19.64 8.60 -9.58
N VAL A 79 18.66 9.35 -9.08
CA VAL A 79 17.38 8.82 -8.59
C VAL A 79 16.22 9.23 -9.47
N THR A 80 15.50 8.25 -10.00
CA THR A 80 14.19 8.42 -10.64
C THR A 80 13.13 7.94 -9.67
N MET A 81 12.24 8.84 -9.24
CA MET A 81 11.12 8.50 -8.34
C MET A 81 9.87 8.22 -9.16
N LEU A 82 9.28 7.05 -8.96
CA LEU A 82 7.99 6.70 -9.53
C LEU A 82 6.83 7.28 -8.68
N PRO A 83 5.65 7.45 -9.27
CA PRO A 83 4.44 7.69 -8.48
C PRO A 83 4.23 6.58 -7.44
N PHE A 84 3.65 6.92 -6.29
CA PHE A 84 3.30 5.91 -5.29
C PHE A 84 2.28 4.90 -5.86
N LEU A 85 2.30 3.66 -5.35
CA LEU A 85 1.51 2.54 -5.89
C LEU A 85 0.02 2.89 -6.05
N GLY A 86 -0.58 3.56 -5.07
CA GLY A 86 -1.98 3.98 -5.13
C GLY A 86 -2.30 5.00 -6.23
N ALA A 87 -1.30 5.59 -6.88
CA ALA A 87 -1.48 6.43 -8.07
C ALA A 87 -1.51 5.61 -9.38
N TRP A 88 -1.35 4.29 -9.33
CA TRP A 88 -1.30 3.45 -10.51
C TRP A 88 -2.70 2.93 -10.90
N PRO A 89 -3.24 3.27 -12.08
CA PRO A 89 -4.55 2.77 -12.50
C PRO A 89 -4.59 1.24 -12.65
N LEU A 90 -3.49 0.61 -13.10
CA LEU A 90 -3.40 -0.85 -13.24
C LEU A 90 -3.48 -1.56 -11.89
N TRP A 91 -2.88 -0.99 -10.85
CA TRP A 91 -2.99 -1.50 -9.50
C TRP A 91 -4.46 -1.53 -9.03
N TRP A 92 -5.18 -0.42 -9.17
CA TRP A 92 -6.58 -0.38 -8.74
C TRP A 92 -7.49 -1.26 -9.57
N ARG A 93 -7.24 -1.41 -10.88
CA ARG A 93 -7.98 -2.39 -11.69
C ARG A 93 -7.80 -3.81 -11.14
N LEU A 94 -6.59 -4.21 -10.79
CA LEU A 94 -6.30 -5.50 -10.19
C LEU A 94 -7.06 -5.68 -8.88
N VAL A 95 -6.96 -4.71 -7.95
CA VAL A 95 -7.62 -4.79 -6.65
C VAL A 95 -9.14 -4.82 -6.79
N VAL A 96 -9.72 -3.93 -7.63
CA VAL A 96 -11.16 -3.93 -7.91
C VAL A 96 -11.63 -5.28 -8.43
N SER A 97 -10.93 -5.85 -9.42
CA SER A 97 -11.30 -7.16 -10.00
C SER A 97 -11.24 -8.28 -8.97
N SER A 98 -10.20 -8.33 -8.13
CA SER A 98 -10.09 -9.36 -7.09
C SER A 98 -11.16 -9.20 -6.02
N VAL A 99 -11.35 -7.99 -5.50
CA VAL A 99 -12.38 -7.71 -4.48
C VAL A 99 -13.78 -8.03 -5.01
N GLN A 100 -14.11 -7.64 -6.26
CA GLN A 100 -15.43 -7.91 -6.85
C GLN A 100 -15.74 -9.40 -6.98
N CYS A 101 -14.73 -10.26 -7.14
CA CYS A 101 -14.92 -11.72 -7.17
C CYS A 101 -15.24 -12.33 -5.79
N GLN A 102 -14.99 -11.60 -4.72
CA GLN A 102 -15.11 -12.05 -3.33
C GLN A 102 -16.16 -11.27 -2.53
N LEU A 103 -16.96 -10.42 -3.20
CA LEU A 103 -17.95 -9.59 -2.53
C LEU A 103 -19.01 -10.45 -1.83
N GLU A 104 -19.26 -10.10 -0.59
CA GLU A 104 -20.38 -10.57 0.19
C GLU A 104 -21.41 -9.44 0.38
N PRO A 105 -22.68 -9.77 0.70
CA PRO A 105 -23.63 -8.75 1.12
C PRO A 105 -23.02 -7.89 2.25
N ASP A 106 -23.34 -6.61 2.26
CA ASP A 106 -22.89 -5.66 3.28
C ASP A 106 -21.38 -5.42 3.35
N SER A 107 -20.63 -5.77 2.28
CA SER A 107 -19.20 -5.45 2.17
C SER A 107 -18.96 -3.93 2.16
N VAL A 108 -17.99 -3.47 2.95
CA VAL A 108 -17.63 -2.06 3.11
C VAL A 108 -16.11 -1.91 3.03
N LEU A 109 -15.64 -1.03 2.17
CA LEU A 109 -14.21 -0.71 2.10
C LEU A 109 -13.80 0.16 3.29
N VAL A 110 -12.71 -0.20 3.96
CA VAL A 110 -12.17 0.58 5.07
C VAL A 110 -10.78 1.08 4.73
N HIS A 111 -10.58 2.40 4.83
CA HIS A 111 -9.30 3.02 4.54
C HIS A 111 -8.68 3.69 5.78
N HIS A 112 -7.37 3.87 5.74
CA HIS A 112 -6.65 4.61 6.77
C HIS A 112 -7.15 6.07 6.83
N PRO A 113 -7.29 6.69 8.01
CA PRO A 113 -7.67 8.09 8.14
C PRO A 113 -6.76 9.00 7.31
N LEU A 114 -7.36 9.88 6.53
CA LEU A 114 -6.66 10.87 5.70
C LEU A 114 -7.11 12.27 6.12
N ARG A 115 -6.21 13.23 5.98
CA ARG A 115 -6.58 14.64 6.26
C ARG A 115 -7.63 15.09 5.24
N GLU A 116 -8.63 15.77 5.76
CA GLU A 116 -9.71 16.37 4.97
C GLU A 116 -9.15 17.22 3.82
N GLY A 117 -9.80 17.17 2.67
CA GLY A 117 -9.43 17.89 1.45
C GLY A 117 -8.25 17.32 0.67
N VAL A 118 -7.38 16.49 1.30
CA VAL A 118 -6.15 16.01 0.64
C VAL A 118 -6.42 14.87 -0.35
N ALA A 119 -7.41 14.05 -0.06
CA ALA A 119 -7.66 12.82 -0.80
C ALA A 119 -9.10 12.68 -1.31
N ASP A 120 -9.95 13.69 -1.17
CA ASP A 120 -11.39 13.59 -1.43
C ASP A 120 -11.70 13.09 -2.86
N ARG A 121 -11.04 13.66 -3.86
CA ARG A 121 -11.19 13.22 -5.25
C ARG A 121 -10.74 11.78 -5.47
N PHE A 122 -9.67 11.40 -4.80
CA PHE A 122 -9.12 10.05 -4.88
C PHE A 122 -10.08 9.03 -4.21
N LEU A 123 -10.60 9.34 -3.04
CA LEU A 123 -11.59 8.51 -2.33
C LEU A 123 -12.90 8.40 -3.13
N THR A 124 -13.37 9.51 -3.73
CA THR A 124 -14.55 9.48 -4.61
C THR A 124 -14.33 8.58 -5.82
N MET A 125 -13.16 8.65 -6.45
CA MET A 125 -12.81 7.76 -7.56
C MET A 125 -12.79 6.29 -7.12
N LEU A 126 -12.21 5.98 -5.98
CA LEU A 126 -12.17 4.61 -5.46
C LEU A 126 -13.57 4.08 -5.16
N SER A 127 -14.39 4.82 -4.43
CA SER A 127 -15.75 4.43 -4.11
C SER A 127 -16.56 4.12 -5.38
N ALA A 128 -16.43 4.99 -6.40
CA ALA A 128 -17.08 4.76 -7.70
C ALA A 128 -16.54 3.52 -8.42
N SER A 129 -15.21 3.27 -8.34
CA SER A 129 -14.57 2.12 -9.02
C SER A 129 -14.98 0.78 -8.42
N PHE A 130 -15.15 0.72 -7.11
CA PHE A 130 -15.59 -0.49 -6.41
C PHE A 130 -17.11 -0.66 -6.37
N SER A 131 -17.86 0.42 -6.55
CA SER A 131 -19.31 0.45 -6.30
C SER A 131 -19.70 0.02 -4.88
N LEU A 132 -18.84 0.32 -3.91
CA LEU A 132 -18.99 -0.02 -2.49
C LEU A 132 -18.89 1.22 -1.62
N PRO A 133 -19.53 1.23 -0.45
CA PRO A 133 -19.29 2.24 0.58
C PRO A 133 -17.81 2.25 0.97
N LEU A 134 -17.28 3.45 1.22
CA LEU A 134 -15.91 3.66 1.64
C LEU A 134 -15.90 4.43 2.96
N VAL A 135 -15.40 3.82 4.02
CA VAL A 135 -15.42 4.34 5.39
C VAL A 135 -14.00 4.52 5.91
N SER A 136 -13.74 5.64 6.55
CA SER A 136 -12.46 5.86 7.25
C SER A 136 -12.40 5.05 8.54
N PHE A 137 -11.25 4.47 8.85
CA PHE A 137 -11.08 3.57 9.99
C PHE A 137 -11.43 4.22 11.35
N ASP A 138 -11.20 5.50 11.51
CA ASP A 138 -11.58 6.25 12.72
C ASP A 138 -13.11 6.39 12.88
N ARG A 139 -13.87 6.27 11.78
CA ARG A 139 -15.34 6.25 11.78
C ARG A 139 -15.93 4.84 11.76
N TRP A 140 -15.10 3.82 11.66
CA TRP A 140 -15.56 2.43 11.59
C TRP A 140 -16.41 2.00 12.79
N PRO A 141 -16.06 2.31 14.06
CA PRO A 141 -16.88 1.90 15.20
C PRO A 141 -18.30 2.47 15.17
N GLU A 142 -18.47 3.73 14.73
CA GLU A 142 -19.78 4.35 14.54
C GLU A 142 -20.55 3.66 13.41
N HIS A 143 -19.91 3.42 12.28
CA HIS A 143 -20.51 2.73 11.14
C HIS A 143 -20.96 1.33 11.50
N GLN A 144 -20.15 0.54 12.20
CA GLN A 144 -20.48 -0.81 12.64
C GLN A 144 -21.66 -0.83 13.62
N THR A 145 -21.78 0.19 14.47
CA THR A 145 -22.94 0.32 15.38
C THR A 145 -24.25 0.53 14.60
N GLN A 146 -24.20 1.28 13.51
CA GLN A 146 -25.36 1.57 12.64
C GLN A 146 -25.66 0.42 11.67
N HIS A 147 -24.62 -0.34 11.29
CA HIS A 147 -24.66 -1.45 10.33
C HIS A 147 -23.95 -2.67 10.93
N PRO A 148 -24.60 -3.42 11.85
CA PRO A 148 -23.96 -4.52 12.57
C PRO A 148 -23.46 -5.66 11.68
N ASP A 149 -24.09 -5.86 10.52
CA ASP A 149 -23.76 -6.91 9.56
C ASP A 149 -22.68 -6.47 8.56
N ALA A 150 -22.19 -5.22 8.64
CA ALA A 150 -21.19 -4.69 7.72
C ALA A 150 -19.88 -5.48 7.83
N ARG A 151 -19.37 -5.93 6.67
CA ARG A 151 -18.13 -6.71 6.54
C ARG A 151 -16.99 -5.84 6.03
N PRO A 152 -16.00 -5.52 6.85
CA PRO A 152 -14.94 -4.61 6.45
C PRO A 152 -13.91 -5.27 5.53
N ILE A 153 -13.61 -4.60 4.42
CA ILE A 153 -12.52 -4.93 3.50
C ILE A 153 -11.43 -3.88 3.68
N PRO A 154 -10.32 -4.20 4.36
CA PRO A 154 -9.27 -3.22 4.62
C PRO A 154 -8.48 -2.89 3.36
N LEU A 155 -8.45 -1.63 2.96
CA LEU A 155 -7.56 -1.15 1.91
C LEU A 155 -6.17 -0.86 2.51
N ALA A 156 -5.47 -1.94 2.83
CA ALA A 156 -4.09 -1.93 3.31
C ALA A 156 -3.29 -3.03 2.61
N LEU A 157 -2.03 -2.74 2.24
CA LEU A 157 -1.17 -3.70 1.55
C LEU A 157 -0.82 -4.91 2.43
N ALA A 158 -0.47 -4.67 3.68
CA ALA A 158 0.09 -5.65 4.60
C ALA A 158 -0.52 -5.49 6.00
N PRO A 159 -0.37 -6.49 6.89
CA PRO A 159 -0.84 -6.45 8.26
C PRO A 159 -0.38 -5.20 9.00
N ASN A 160 -1.32 -4.51 9.61
CA ASN A 160 -1.10 -3.33 10.43
C ASN A 160 -2.19 -3.21 11.50
N ARG A 161 -2.11 -2.20 12.37
CA ARG A 161 -3.06 -1.99 13.46
C ARG A 161 -4.53 -1.93 12.99
N MET A 162 -4.80 -1.33 11.82
CA MET A 162 -6.15 -1.27 11.27
C MET A 162 -6.64 -2.67 10.88
N THR A 163 -5.86 -3.42 10.12
CA THR A 163 -6.23 -4.77 9.69
C THR A 163 -6.38 -5.73 10.87
N GLU A 164 -5.51 -5.63 11.87
CA GLU A 164 -5.58 -6.43 13.10
C GLU A 164 -6.89 -6.16 13.87
N SER A 165 -7.32 -4.88 13.95
CA SER A 165 -8.60 -4.52 14.58
C SER A 165 -9.79 -4.98 13.77
N LEU A 166 -9.77 -4.85 12.45
CA LEU A 166 -10.87 -5.26 11.57
C LEU A 166 -11.02 -6.78 11.50
N TYR A 167 -9.93 -7.52 11.62
CA TYR A 167 -9.94 -8.99 11.66
C TYR A 167 -10.74 -9.54 12.84
N GLN A 168 -10.82 -8.81 13.96
CA GLN A 168 -11.62 -9.18 15.13
C GLN A 168 -13.15 -9.14 14.88
N VAL A 169 -13.57 -8.53 13.78
CA VAL A 169 -14.97 -8.35 13.38
C VAL A 169 -15.22 -8.90 11.96
N ASP A 170 -14.69 -10.08 11.69
CA ASP A 170 -14.79 -10.79 10.40
C ASP A 170 -14.32 -9.98 9.18
N GLY A 171 -13.36 -9.08 9.38
CA GLY A 171 -12.75 -8.33 8.28
C GLY A 171 -11.91 -9.21 7.38
N SER A 172 -11.92 -8.88 6.09
CA SER A 172 -11.07 -9.53 5.10
C SER A 172 -9.57 -9.33 5.41
N PRO A 173 -8.69 -10.24 4.95
CA PRO A 173 -7.25 -10.09 5.11
C PRO A 173 -6.72 -8.85 4.34
N PRO A 174 -5.49 -8.39 4.65
CA PRO A 174 -4.80 -7.36 3.88
C PRO A 174 -4.62 -7.76 2.41
N LEU A 175 -4.51 -6.76 1.52
CA LEU A 175 -4.49 -6.98 0.07
C LEU A 175 -3.40 -7.95 -0.42
N LEU A 176 -2.21 -7.95 0.19
CA LEU A 176 -1.13 -8.87 -0.22
C LEU A 176 -1.27 -10.30 0.31
N GLU A 177 -2.23 -10.57 1.17
CA GLU A 177 -2.59 -11.93 1.57
C GLU A 177 -3.55 -12.59 0.57
N ASP A 178 -4.16 -11.81 -0.34
CA ASP A 178 -4.85 -12.33 -1.51
C ASP A 178 -3.81 -12.76 -2.57
N PRO A 179 -3.77 -14.07 -2.95
CA PRO A 179 -2.78 -14.56 -3.91
C PRO A 179 -2.87 -13.90 -5.29
N LEU A 180 -4.06 -13.53 -5.75
CA LEU A 180 -4.27 -12.89 -7.06
C LEU A 180 -3.73 -11.46 -7.04
N ILE A 181 -4.03 -10.71 -5.99
CA ILE A 181 -3.52 -9.34 -5.81
C ILE A 181 -1.99 -9.36 -5.67
N ARG A 182 -1.47 -10.28 -4.85
CA ARG A 182 -0.02 -10.44 -4.65
C ARG A 182 0.70 -10.77 -5.95
N GLN A 183 0.21 -11.77 -6.70
CA GLN A 183 0.81 -12.16 -7.97
C GLN A 183 0.73 -11.03 -8.99
N GLY A 184 -0.42 -10.37 -9.11
CA GLY A 184 -0.58 -9.25 -10.03
C GLY A 184 0.32 -8.06 -9.70
N LEU A 185 0.55 -7.75 -8.42
CA LEU A 185 1.53 -6.74 -8.02
C LEU A 185 2.95 -7.17 -8.39
N LEU A 186 3.31 -8.43 -8.12
CA LEU A 186 4.62 -8.97 -8.47
C LEU A 186 4.89 -8.83 -9.97
N ASP A 187 3.90 -9.14 -10.81
CA ASP A 187 4.02 -9.02 -12.26
C ASP A 187 4.15 -7.55 -12.70
N LEU A 188 3.35 -6.64 -12.14
CA LEU A 188 3.49 -5.20 -12.39
C LEU A 188 4.90 -4.68 -12.04
N LEU A 189 5.44 -5.11 -10.91
CA LEU A 189 6.78 -4.72 -10.45
C LEU A 189 7.90 -5.32 -11.30
N ALA A 190 7.73 -6.55 -11.78
CA ALA A 190 8.71 -7.23 -12.63
C ALA A 190 8.89 -6.56 -14.00
N PHE A 191 7.85 -5.89 -14.52
CA PHE A 191 7.90 -5.13 -15.78
C PHE A 191 8.57 -3.76 -15.67
N LEU A 192 8.89 -3.28 -14.48
CA LEU A 192 9.61 -2.01 -14.33
C LEU A 192 11.03 -2.12 -14.91
N PRO A 193 11.60 -1.02 -15.43
CA PRO A 193 12.95 -1.02 -16.02
C PRO A 193 14.04 -1.32 -15.00
#